data_9d9a80ea1384c9d15e6d78bfbd0a8e18
#
_entry.id   9d9a80ea1384c9d15e6d78bfbd0a8e18
#
_cell.length_a   1.000
_cell.length_b   1.000
_cell.length_c   1.000
_cell.angle_alpha   90.00
_cell.angle_beta   90.00
_cell.angle_gamma   90.00
#
_symmetry.space_group_name_H-M   'P 1'
#
loop_
_entity.id
_entity.type
_entity.pdbx_description
1 polymer ?
#
loop_
_entity_poly.entity_id
_entity_poly.type
_entity_poly.pdbx_seq_one_letter_code
_entity_poly.pdbx_strand_id
1 'polypeptide(L)'
;AALRNNKVRGAWGEAQLRNIVESAGLLEHVDFDTQVVVTDADGHTQRPDMVIHMPGGKTIPIDAKAPYADYQKACEIPDTATPEELTRKSELLHAHAKAVREHVKTLGDKAYWNAFDDAPDFVIAFIPNESLLQAALETDPTLMDDAFARKVALTSPITLWAVLKSVAYAWQQQSLTDDAKMLFDLSRELYERFA
;
A
#
# COMPACT_ATOMS: atom_id res chain seq x y z
N ALA A 1 15.87 5.53 -18.19
CA ALA A 1 15.75 4.42 -19.18
C ALA A 1 15.24 3.11 -18.53
N ALA A 2 15.64 2.81 -17.30
CA ALA A 2 15.28 1.56 -16.62
C ALA A 2 13.76 1.39 -16.36
N LEU A 3 13.03 2.47 -16.14
CA LEU A 3 11.59 2.43 -15.82
C LEU A 3 10.66 2.35 -17.04
N ARG A 4 11.20 2.23 -18.25
CA ARG A 4 10.39 2.10 -19.48
C ARG A 4 9.78 0.71 -19.67
N ASN A 5 10.34 -0.32 -19.03
CA ASN A 5 9.86 -1.69 -19.13
C ASN A 5 8.93 -2.02 -17.96
N ASN A 6 7.71 -2.51 -18.24
CA ASN A 6 6.71 -2.87 -17.23
C ASN A 6 7.22 -3.92 -16.22
N LYS A 7 8.00 -4.89 -16.68
CA LYS A 7 8.56 -5.93 -15.83
C LYS A 7 9.60 -5.36 -14.85
N VAL A 8 10.43 -4.43 -15.32
CA VAL A 8 11.43 -3.75 -14.50
C VAL A 8 10.75 -2.84 -13.47
N ARG A 9 9.67 -2.17 -13.86
CA ARG A 9 8.88 -1.35 -12.92
C ARG A 9 8.22 -2.17 -11.81
N GLY A 10 7.68 -3.33 -12.16
CA GLY A 10 7.11 -4.25 -11.17
C GLY A 10 8.16 -4.70 -10.15
N ALA A 11 9.29 -5.19 -10.62
CA ALA A 11 10.40 -5.60 -9.77
C ALA A 11 10.96 -4.47 -8.90
N TRP A 12 11.00 -3.24 -9.44
CA TRP A 12 11.41 -2.05 -8.68
C TRP A 12 10.41 -1.72 -7.57
N GLY A 13 9.11 -1.78 -7.85
CA GLY A 13 8.07 -1.56 -6.85
C GLY A 13 8.11 -2.58 -5.72
N GLU A 14 8.31 -3.85 -6.03
CA GLU A 14 8.47 -4.92 -5.02
C GLU A 14 9.72 -4.72 -4.17
N ALA A 15 10.86 -4.34 -4.77
CA ALA A 15 12.09 -4.07 -4.05
C ALA A 15 11.93 -2.87 -3.10
N GLN A 16 11.23 -1.82 -3.53
CA GLN A 16 10.91 -0.67 -2.69
C GLN A 16 10.02 -1.07 -1.50
N LEU A 17 8.98 -1.86 -1.72
CA LEU A 17 8.14 -2.38 -0.64
C LEU A 17 8.94 -3.13 0.40
N ARG A 18 9.80 -4.05 -0.02
CA ARG A 18 10.65 -4.83 0.87
C ARG A 18 11.57 -3.93 1.71
N ASN A 19 12.21 -2.97 1.09
CA ASN A 19 13.10 -2.03 1.77
C ASN A 19 12.37 -1.18 2.81
N ILE A 20 11.17 -0.72 2.50
CA ILE A 20 10.33 0.07 3.42
C ILE A 20 9.90 -0.78 4.62
N VAL A 21 9.46 -2.00 4.38
CA VAL A 21 9.07 -2.95 5.44
C VAL A 21 10.23 -3.25 6.37
N GLU A 22 11.41 -3.52 5.82
CA GLU A 22 12.63 -3.78 6.59
C GLU A 22 13.02 -2.55 7.43
N SER A 23 13.03 -1.36 6.82
CA SER A 23 13.31 -0.09 7.50
C SER A 23 12.31 0.23 8.62
N ALA A 24 11.05 -0.18 8.45
CA ALA A 24 10.02 -0.01 9.46
C ALA A 24 10.09 -1.04 10.59
N GLY A 25 10.87 -2.11 10.45
CA GLY A 25 11.00 -3.16 11.45
C GLY A 25 9.83 -4.14 11.48
N LEU A 26 9.20 -4.39 10.33
CA LEU A 26 7.99 -5.24 10.23
C LEU A 26 8.19 -6.56 9.48
N LEU A 27 9.42 -6.95 9.14
CA LEU A 27 9.65 -8.18 8.35
C LEU A 27 9.00 -9.43 8.95
N GLU A 28 8.95 -9.55 10.27
CA GLU A 28 8.35 -10.70 10.98
C GLU A 28 6.83 -10.75 10.87
N HIS A 29 6.19 -9.65 10.49
CA HIS A 29 4.73 -9.49 10.46
C HIS A 29 4.19 -9.26 9.05
N VAL A 30 4.97 -9.64 8.03
CA VAL A 30 4.62 -9.41 6.62
C VAL A 30 4.88 -10.65 5.80
N ASP A 31 3.92 -10.98 4.94
CA ASP A 31 4.06 -12.01 3.92
C ASP A 31 4.21 -11.36 2.55
N PHE A 32 5.30 -11.67 1.84
CA PHE A 32 5.55 -11.24 0.46
C PHE A 32 5.05 -12.25 -0.57
N ASP A 33 5.14 -13.55 -0.28
CA ASP A 33 4.64 -14.63 -1.14
C ASP A 33 3.28 -15.10 -0.61
N THR A 34 2.24 -14.35 -0.91
CA THR A 34 0.91 -14.69 -0.42
C THR A 34 0.33 -15.88 -1.19
N GLN A 35 -0.17 -16.88 -0.49
CA GLN A 35 -0.97 -17.97 -1.07
C GLN A 35 -2.39 -17.50 -1.42
N VAL A 36 -2.72 -16.27 -1.03
CA VAL A 36 -4.05 -15.69 -1.25
C VAL A 36 -4.20 -15.31 -2.71
N VAL A 37 -5.07 -16.03 -3.40
CA VAL A 37 -5.46 -15.75 -4.78
C VAL A 37 -6.87 -15.17 -4.75
N VAL A 38 -7.03 -13.99 -5.29
CA VAL A 38 -8.32 -13.34 -5.47
C VAL A 38 -8.76 -13.54 -6.90
N THR A 39 -9.95 -14.10 -7.10
CA THR A 39 -10.55 -14.20 -8.43
C THR A 39 -11.66 -13.17 -8.52
N ASP A 40 -11.57 -12.25 -9.49
CA ASP A 40 -12.62 -11.27 -9.74
C ASP A 40 -13.84 -11.89 -10.43
N ALA A 41 -14.88 -11.09 -10.61
CA ALA A 41 -16.13 -11.54 -11.25
C ALA A 41 -15.93 -12.00 -12.71
N ASP A 42 -14.85 -11.58 -13.37
CA ASP A 42 -14.51 -11.91 -14.74
C ASP A 42 -13.55 -13.11 -14.84
N GLY A 43 -13.21 -13.72 -13.70
CA GLY A 43 -12.34 -14.90 -13.61
C GLY A 43 -10.85 -14.61 -13.61
N HIS A 44 -10.44 -13.33 -13.51
CA HIS A 44 -9.03 -12.97 -13.41
C HIS A 44 -8.52 -13.21 -11.98
N THR A 45 -7.37 -13.88 -11.88
CA THR A 45 -6.72 -14.12 -10.60
C THR A 45 -5.75 -13.00 -10.28
N GLN A 46 -5.88 -12.42 -9.08
CA GLN A 46 -4.99 -11.42 -8.55
C GLN A 46 -4.40 -11.90 -7.22
N ARG A 47 -3.14 -11.53 -6.98
CA ARG A 47 -2.49 -11.75 -5.69
C ARG A 47 -2.01 -10.40 -5.18
N PRO A 48 -2.25 -10.06 -3.92
CA PRO A 48 -1.60 -8.90 -3.36
C PRO A 48 -0.08 -9.10 -3.35
N ASP A 49 0.67 -8.03 -3.57
CA ASP A 49 2.13 -8.09 -3.55
C ASP A 49 2.66 -8.37 -2.14
N MET A 50 1.90 -7.96 -1.13
CA MET A 50 2.26 -8.10 0.26
C MET A 50 1.01 -8.12 1.14
N VAL A 51 1.07 -8.85 2.26
CA VAL A 51 0.06 -8.81 3.31
C VAL A 51 0.73 -8.46 4.64
N ILE A 52 0.20 -7.44 5.31
CA ILE A 52 0.63 -7.05 6.65
C ILE A 52 -0.28 -7.73 7.67
N HIS A 53 0.32 -8.35 8.68
CA HIS A 53 -0.39 -8.88 9.83
C HIS A 53 -0.47 -7.83 10.93
N MET A 54 -1.68 -7.56 11.40
CA MET A 54 -1.95 -6.63 12.48
C MET A 54 -2.05 -7.37 13.81
N PRO A 55 -1.72 -6.73 14.94
CA PRO A 55 -2.10 -7.27 16.25
C PRO A 55 -3.61 -7.50 16.32
N GLY A 56 -4.03 -8.64 16.85
CA GLY A 56 -5.45 -9.00 16.90
C GLY A 56 -5.95 -9.86 15.74
N GLY A 57 -5.06 -10.23 14.80
CA GLY A 57 -5.36 -11.20 13.73
C GLY A 57 -5.88 -10.60 12.42
N LYS A 58 -6.11 -9.30 12.34
CA LYS A 58 -6.48 -8.63 11.08
C LYS A 58 -5.30 -8.53 10.12
N THR A 59 -5.59 -8.52 8.84
CA THR A 59 -4.60 -8.40 7.78
C THR A 59 -4.90 -7.19 6.89
N ILE A 60 -3.83 -6.60 6.34
CA ILE A 60 -3.95 -5.49 5.38
C ILE A 60 -3.19 -5.89 4.13
N PRO A 61 -3.87 -6.12 2.98
CA PRO A 61 -3.20 -6.36 1.72
C PRO A 61 -2.63 -5.07 1.16
N ILE A 62 -1.47 -5.18 0.50
CA ILE A 62 -0.83 -4.09 -0.23
C ILE A 62 -0.62 -4.51 -1.66
N ASP A 63 -0.95 -3.61 -2.58
CA ASP A 63 -0.70 -3.78 -4.00
C ASP A 63 0.10 -2.59 -4.53
N ALA A 64 1.21 -2.88 -5.21
CA ALA A 64 2.09 -1.87 -5.79
C ALA A 64 1.75 -1.65 -7.26
N LYS A 65 1.66 -0.39 -7.67
CA LYS A 65 1.46 0.01 -9.07
C LYS A 65 2.30 1.24 -9.39
N ALA A 66 3.05 1.17 -10.50
CA ALA A 66 3.82 2.30 -11.01
C ALA A 66 3.26 2.75 -12.37
N PRO A 67 2.18 3.56 -12.43
CA PRO A 67 1.65 4.12 -13.67
C PRO A 67 2.57 5.25 -14.15
N TYR A 68 3.58 4.91 -14.94
CA TYR A 68 4.70 5.80 -15.26
C TYR A 68 4.64 6.42 -16.66
N ALA A 69 4.00 5.75 -17.62
CA ALA A 69 4.13 6.11 -19.05
C ALA A 69 3.65 7.54 -19.38
N ASP A 70 2.44 7.91 -18.94
CA ASP A 70 1.87 9.24 -19.23
C ASP A 70 2.58 10.33 -18.44
N TYR A 71 2.96 10.05 -17.20
CA TYR A 71 3.75 10.95 -16.37
C TYR A 71 5.12 11.25 -17.00
N GLN A 72 5.82 10.22 -17.49
CA GLN A 72 7.10 10.37 -18.16
C GLN A 72 7.00 11.28 -19.39
N LYS A 73 6.00 11.05 -20.24
CA LYS A 73 5.77 11.89 -21.42
C LYS A 73 5.44 13.33 -21.04
N ALA A 74 4.67 13.53 -19.97
CA ALA A 74 4.37 14.87 -19.47
C ALA A 74 5.64 15.60 -18.99
N CYS A 75 6.55 14.91 -18.32
CA CYS A 75 7.81 15.46 -17.84
C CYS A 75 8.78 15.83 -18.97
N GLU A 76 8.65 15.24 -20.14
CA GLU A 76 9.45 15.56 -21.33
C GLU A 76 9.04 16.92 -21.96
N ILE A 77 7.89 17.47 -21.58
CA ILE A 77 7.40 18.77 -22.04
C ILE A 77 7.76 19.82 -21.00
N PRO A 78 8.67 20.76 -21.34
CA PRO A 78 9.07 21.82 -20.40
C PRO A 78 7.94 22.85 -20.20
N ASP A 79 7.96 23.57 -19.07
CA ASP A 79 6.99 24.61 -18.77
C ASP A 79 7.10 25.82 -19.72
N THR A 80 8.22 25.93 -20.45
CA THR A 80 8.49 26.97 -21.46
C THR A 80 8.05 26.56 -22.87
N ALA A 81 7.39 25.40 -23.02
CA ALA A 81 6.93 24.91 -24.30
C ALA A 81 5.81 25.78 -24.91
N THR A 82 5.44 25.46 -26.15
CA THR A 82 4.34 26.15 -26.84
C THR A 82 3.00 25.90 -26.15
N PRO A 83 1.98 26.79 -26.34
CA PRO A 83 0.64 26.55 -25.77
C PRO A 83 0.03 25.21 -26.16
N GLU A 84 0.25 24.73 -27.38
CA GLU A 84 -0.22 23.41 -27.85
C GLU A 84 0.45 22.27 -27.10
N GLU A 85 1.77 22.36 -26.87
CA GLU A 85 2.52 21.37 -26.11
C GLU A 85 2.13 21.37 -24.63
N LEU A 86 1.88 22.54 -24.03
CA LEU A 86 1.39 22.66 -22.65
C LEU A 86 -0.01 22.06 -22.49
N THR A 87 -0.89 22.22 -23.50
CA THR A 87 -2.18 21.55 -23.52
C THR A 87 -2.01 20.02 -23.55
N ARG A 88 -1.11 19.52 -24.38
CA ARG A 88 -0.75 18.09 -24.41
C ARG A 88 -0.20 17.60 -23.07
N LYS A 89 0.66 18.37 -22.42
CA LYS A 89 1.17 18.06 -21.08
C LYS A 89 0.04 17.91 -20.06
N SER A 90 -0.92 18.83 -20.09
CA SER A 90 -2.12 18.77 -19.23
C SER A 90 -2.93 17.49 -19.50
N GLU A 91 -3.18 17.15 -20.75
CA GLU A 91 -3.88 15.91 -21.13
C GLU A 91 -3.16 14.66 -20.64
N LEU A 92 -1.83 14.62 -20.73
CA LEU A 92 -1.01 13.51 -20.23
C LEU A 92 -1.09 13.38 -18.72
N LEU A 93 -1.08 14.48 -17.98
CA LEU A 93 -1.25 14.48 -16.52
C LEU A 93 -2.65 14.02 -16.10
N HIS A 94 -3.70 14.39 -16.86
CA HIS A 94 -5.05 13.88 -16.63
C HIS A 94 -5.15 12.38 -16.92
N ALA A 95 -4.50 11.89 -17.97
CA ALA A 95 -4.42 10.45 -18.26
C ALA A 95 -3.68 9.70 -17.15
N HIS A 96 -2.60 10.28 -16.61
CA HIS A 96 -1.88 9.72 -15.46
C HIS A 96 -2.77 9.61 -14.22
N ALA A 97 -3.47 10.69 -13.86
CA ALA A 97 -4.40 10.68 -12.72
C ALA A 97 -5.52 9.66 -12.92
N LYS A 98 -6.05 9.54 -14.16
CA LYS A 98 -7.05 8.54 -14.51
C LYS A 98 -6.52 7.12 -14.32
N ALA A 99 -5.28 6.85 -14.69
CA ALA A 99 -4.65 5.54 -14.50
C ALA A 99 -4.54 5.17 -13.01
N VAL A 100 -4.20 6.12 -12.15
CA VAL A 100 -4.19 5.92 -10.69
C VAL A 100 -5.61 5.66 -10.17
N ARG A 101 -6.60 6.42 -10.62
CA ARG A 101 -8.00 6.25 -10.24
C ARG A 101 -8.57 4.89 -10.66
N GLU A 102 -8.25 4.42 -11.85
CA GLU A 102 -8.65 3.08 -12.31
C GLU A 102 -8.04 1.96 -11.46
N HIS A 103 -6.80 2.13 -11.05
CA HIS A 103 -6.16 1.19 -10.12
C HIS A 103 -6.87 1.15 -8.77
N VAL A 104 -7.24 2.31 -8.23
CA VAL A 104 -8.05 2.42 -7.00
C VAL A 104 -9.39 1.69 -7.15
N LYS A 105 -10.07 1.88 -8.28
CA LYS A 105 -11.32 1.19 -8.58
C LYS A 105 -11.16 -0.33 -8.56
N THR A 106 -10.13 -0.83 -9.22
CA THR A 106 -9.82 -2.26 -9.27
C THR A 106 -9.58 -2.83 -7.87
N LEU A 107 -8.82 -2.13 -7.04
CA LEU A 107 -8.53 -2.56 -5.67
C LEU A 107 -9.75 -2.46 -4.74
N GLY A 108 -10.63 -1.49 -4.99
CA GLY A 108 -11.86 -1.31 -4.21
C GLY A 108 -12.95 -2.34 -4.50
N ASP A 109 -12.77 -3.16 -5.54
CA ASP A 109 -13.74 -4.19 -5.88
C ASP A 109 -13.80 -5.30 -4.83
N LYS A 110 -15.01 -5.84 -4.60
CA LYS A 110 -15.31 -6.80 -3.52
C LYS A 110 -14.49 -8.09 -3.56
N ALA A 111 -13.86 -8.42 -4.69
CA ALA A 111 -13.07 -9.63 -4.84
C ALA A 111 -11.92 -9.72 -3.81
N TYR A 112 -11.26 -8.60 -3.50
CA TYR A 112 -10.20 -8.53 -2.49
C TYR A 112 -10.71 -8.81 -1.07
N TRP A 113 -11.94 -8.38 -0.75
CA TRP A 113 -12.53 -8.53 0.58
C TRP A 113 -12.95 -9.95 0.90
N ASN A 114 -13.30 -10.73 -0.13
CA ASN A 114 -13.78 -12.10 0.02
C ASN A 114 -12.64 -13.14 0.13
N ALA A 115 -11.40 -12.75 -0.13
CA ALA A 115 -10.25 -13.64 -0.16
C ALA A 115 -9.62 -13.90 1.20
N PHE A 116 -10.00 -13.14 2.22
CA PHE A 116 -9.46 -13.24 3.57
C PHE A 116 -10.55 -13.72 4.54
N ASP A 117 -10.21 -14.63 5.45
CA ASP A 117 -11.12 -15.16 6.48
C ASP A 117 -11.67 -14.03 7.36
N ASP A 118 -10.79 -13.07 7.72
CA ASP A 118 -11.18 -11.80 8.33
C ASP A 118 -11.08 -10.71 7.28
N ALA A 119 -12.21 -10.19 6.80
CA ALA A 119 -12.23 -9.12 5.80
C ALA A 119 -11.37 -7.94 6.28
N PRO A 120 -10.36 -7.51 5.50
CA PRO A 120 -9.55 -6.35 5.87
C PRO A 120 -10.43 -5.09 5.90
N ASP A 121 -10.09 -4.15 6.78
CA ASP A 121 -10.82 -2.88 6.87
C ASP A 121 -10.54 -1.99 5.65
N PHE A 122 -9.36 -2.15 5.04
CA PHE A 122 -8.95 -1.43 3.84
C PHE A 122 -7.80 -2.16 3.13
N VAL A 123 -7.53 -1.74 1.90
CA VAL A 123 -6.40 -2.18 1.07
C VAL A 123 -5.47 -1.01 0.85
N ILE A 124 -4.17 -1.23 0.89
CA ILE A 124 -3.18 -0.20 0.59
C ILE A 124 -2.79 -0.29 -0.89
N ALA A 125 -2.96 0.82 -1.60
CA ALA A 125 -2.39 1.02 -2.93
C ALA A 125 -1.05 1.76 -2.78
N PHE A 126 0.03 1.10 -3.12
CA PHE A 126 1.38 1.66 -3.03
C PHE A 126 1.85 2.17 -4.39
N ILE A 127 2.09 3.47 -4.47
CA ILE A 127 2.70 4.13 -5.62
C ILE A 127 4.18 4.36 -5.28
N PRO A 128 5.13 3.67 -5.94
CA PRO A 128 6.52 3.59 -5.46
C PRO A 128 7.38 4.82 -5.75
N ASN A 129 6.78 5.96 -6.01
CA ASN A 129 7.47 7.24 -6.22
C ASN A 129 6.57 8.40 -5.78
N GLU A 130 7.11 9.30 -4.96
CA GLU A 130 6.37 10.46 -4.45
C GLU A 130 5.81 11.34 -5.57
N SER A 131 6.61 11.59 -6.61
CA SER A 131 6.21 12.46 -7.72
C SER A 131 5.03 11.90 -8.53
N LEU A 132 4.97 10.58 -8.69
CA LEU A 132 3.86 9.92 -9.39
C LEU A 132 2.53 10.13 -8.65
N LEU A 133 2.53 9.98 -7.35
CA LEU A 133 1.34 10.19 -6.53
C LEU A 133 0.97 11.67 -6.45
N GLN A 134 1.93 12.54 -6.21
CA GLN A 134 1.71 13.99 -6.15
C GLN A 134 1.11 14.54 -7.43
N ALA A 135 1.64 14.16 -8.60
CA ALA A 135 1.13 14.60 -9.89
C ALA A 135 -0.34 14.17 -10.09
N ALA A 136 -0.71 12.96 -9.69
CA ALA A 136 -2.07 12.48 -9.75
C ALA A 136 -3.01 13.29 -8.83
N LEU A 137 -2.58 13.57 -7.61
CA LEU A 137 -3.37 14.32 -6.61
C LEU A 137 -3.53 15.79 -6.97
N GLU A 138 -2.53 16.42 -7.56
CA GLU A 138 -2.60 17.80 -8.05
C GLU A 138 -3.60 17.94 -9.21
N THR A 139 -3.65 16.94 -10.07
CA THR A 139 -4.54 16.90 -11.24
C THR A 139 -5.96 16.49 -10.88
N ASP A 140 -6.11 15.59 -9.90
CA ASP A 140 -7.40 15.07 -9.43
C ASP A 140 -7.48 15.20 -7.89
N PRO A 141 -7.86 16.39 -7.38
CA PRO A 141 -7.82 16.68 -5.95
C PRO A 141 -8.74 15.81 -5.09
N THR A 142 -9.77 15.20 -5.66
CA THR A 142 -10.72 14.34 -4.92
C THR A 142 -10.28 12.88 -4.86
N LEU A 143 -9.17 12.54 -5.49
CA LEU A 143 -8.72 11.16 -5.64
C LEU A 143 -8.47 10.45 -4.29
N MET A 144 -7.86 11.13 -3.33
CA MET A 144 -7.61 10.56 -1.99
C MET A 144 -8.91 10.22 -1.26
N ASP A 145 -9.85 11.16 -1.23
CA ASP A 145 -11.14 10.97 -0.55
C ASP A 145 -11.98 9.89 -1.24
N ASP A 146 -12.00 9.87 -2.56
CA ASP A 146 -12.72 8.86 -3.34
C ASP A 146 -12.13 7.47 -3.16
N ALA A 147 -10.80 7.38 -3.07
CA ALA A 147 -10.10 6.13 -2.75
C ALA A 147 -10.49 5.63 -1.36
N PHE A 148 -10.45 6.50 -0.37
CA PHE A 148 -10.80 6.15 1.01
C PHE A 148 -12.26 5.72 1.16
N ALA A 149 -13.19 6.36 0.41
CA ALA A 149 -14.59 5.95 0.33
C ALA A 149 -14.76 4.52 -0.21
N ARG A 150 -13.83 4.05 -1.04
CA ARG A 150 -13.77 2.68 -1.55
C ARG A 150 -12.92 1.75 -0.68
N LYS A 151 -12.50 2.19 0.50
CA LYS A 151 -11.61 1.47 1.42
C LYS A 151 -10.23 1.17 0.82
N VAL A 152 -9.73 2.07 -0.02
CA VAL A 152 -8.39 2.02 -0.58
C VAL A 152 -7.59 3.20 -0.05
N ALA A 153 -6.47 2.92 0.61
CA ALA A 153 -5.54 3.92 1.09
C ALA A 153 -4.41 4.09 0.07
N LEU A 154 -4.36 5.24 -0.59
CA LEU A 154 -3.26 5.60 -1.49
C LEU A 154 -2.04 6.00 -0.67
N THR A 155 -0.91 5.37 -0.94
CA THR A 155 0.35 5.63 -0.26
C THR A 155 1.50 5.80 -1.26
N SER A 156 2.48 6.57 -0.84
CA SER A 156 3.79 6.71 -1.44
C SER A 156 4.85 6.12 -0.49
N PRO A 157 6.13 6.07 -0.84
CA PRO A 157 7.17 5.54 0.05
C PRO A 157 7.16 6.18 1.45
N ILE A 158 7.06 7.49 1.56
CA ILE A 158 7.07 8.19 2.86
C ILE A 158 5.82 7.87 3.68
N THR A 159 4.64 7.95 3.08
CA THR A 159 3.39 7.69 3.78
C THR A 159 3.22 6.21 4.15
N LEU A 160 3.66 5.30 3.31
CA LEU A 160 3.68 3.89 3.63
C LEU A 160 4.61 3.61 4.81
N TRP A 161 5.82 4.17 4.79
CA TRP A 161 6.76 4.03 5.91
C TRP A 161 6.14 4.50 7.23
N ALA A 162 5.44 5.63 7.24
CA ALA A 162 4.76 6.15 8.42
C ALA A 162 3.64 5.20 8.91
N VAL A 163 2.85 4.65 8.00
CA VAL A 163 1.82 3.66 8.33
C VAL A 163 2.46 2.41 8.95
N LEU A 164 3.51 1.88 8.32
CA LEU A 164 4.20 0.68 8.80
C LEU A 164 4.90 0.90 10.15
N LYS A 165 5.45 2.08 10.39
CA LYS A 165 5.97 2.45 11.72
C LYS A 165 4.89 2.43 12.79
N SER A 166 3.69 2.90 12.48
CA SER A 166 2.54 2.84 13.38
C SER A 166 2.13 1.40 13.68
N VAL A 167 2.16 0.53 12.69
CA VAL A 167 1.90 -0.91 12.86
C VAL A 167 2.98 -1.56 13.72
N ALA A 168 4.25 -1.26 13.48
CA ALA A 168 5.36 -1.75 14.29
C ALA A 168 5.22 -1.32 15.77
N TYR A 169 4.82 -0.08 16.00
CA TYR A 169 4.54 0.42 17.34
C TYR A 169 3.38 -0.35 18.00
N ALA A 170 2.30 -0.63 17.26
CA ALA A 170 1.19 -1.43 17.76
C ALA A 170 1.63 -2.83 18.17
N TRP A 171 2.52 -3.49 17.42
CA TRP A 171 3.12 -4.77 17.80
C TRP A 171 3.97 -4.68 19.05
N GLN A 172 4.74 -3.62 19.24
CA GLN A 172 5.51 -3.39 20.46
C GLN A 172 4.59 -3.23 21.68
N GLN A 173 3.49 -2.49 21.56
CA GLN A 173 2.50 -2.34 22.63
C GLN A 173 1.85 -3.68 22.98
N GLN A 174 1.52 -4.50 21.99
CA GLN A 174 0.99 -5.84 22.21
C GLN A 174 1.98 -6.73 22.97
N SER A 175 3.25 -6.74 22.58
CA SER A 175 4.31 -7.49 23.25
C SER A 175 4.49 -7.06 24.71
N LEU A 176 4.51 -5.76 24.98
CA LEU A 176 4.59 -5.23 26.36
C LEU A 176 3.37 -5.64 27.20
N THR A 177 2.19 -5.64 26.61
CA THR A 177 0.96 -6.07 27.29
C THR A 177 1.02 -7.56 27.62
N ASP A 178 1.49 -8.40 26.71
CA ASP A 178 1.66 -9.84 26.89
C ASP A 178 2.71 -10.13 27.98
N ASP A 179 3.83 -9.41 27.99
CA ASP A 179 4.87 -9.54 29.01
C ASP A 179 4.37 -9.12 30.39
N ALA A 180 3.64 -8.02 30.47
CA ALA A 180 3.03 -7.55 31.72
C ALA A 180 2.03 -8.56 32.27
N LYS A 181 1.20 -9.16 31.39
CA LYS A 181 0.25 -10.21 31.76
C LYS A 181 0.98 -11.46 32.28
N MET A 182 2.04 -11.88 31.60
CA MET A 182 2.86 -13.00 32.03
C MET A 182 3.47 -12.76 33.42
N LEU A 183 4.03 -11.58 33.65
CA LEU A 183 4.59 -11.21 34.97
C LEU A 183 3.53 -11.20 36.07
N PHE A 184 2.32 -10.72 35.75
CA PHE A 184 1.20 -10.75 36.69
C PHE A 184 0.78 -12.17 37.03
N ASP A 185 0.65 -13.05 36.04
CA ASP A 185 0.29 -14.46 36.22
C ASP A 185 1.35 -15.22 37.04
N LEU A 186 2.65 -14.95 36.78
CA LEU A 186 3.75 -15.53 37.58
C LEU A 186 3.72 -15.04 39.01
N SER A 187 3.49 -13.76 39.24
CA SER A 187 3.40 -13.19 40.61
C SER A 187 2.25 -13.79 41.40
N ARG A 188 1.09 -13.99 40.76
CA ARG A 188 -0.07 -14.66 41.35
C ARG A 188 0.23 -16.11 41.68
N GLU A 189 0.86 -16.86 40.79
CA GLU A 189 1.25 -18.25 41.03
C GLU A 189 2.21 -18.39 42.19
N LEU A 190 3.22 -17.51 42.30
CA LEU A 190 4.12 -17.48 43.42
C LEU A 190 3.41 -17.17 44.75
N TYR A 191 2.49 -16.22 44.74
CA TYR A 191 1.68 -15.89 45.92
C TYR A 191 0.86 -17.09 46.38
N GLU A 192 0.18 -17.80 45.47
CA GLU A 192 -0.61 -18.98 45.78
C GLU A 192 0.22 -20.14 46.32
N ARG A 193 1.49 -20.27 45.91
CA ARG A 193 2.41 -21.31 46.40
C ARG A 193 2.91 -21.05 47.83
N PHE A 194 3.02 -19.77 48.21
CA PHE A 194 3.56 -19.37 49.54
C PHE A 194 2.47 -18.92 50.52
N ALA A 195 1.24 -18.92 50.13
CA ALA A 195 0.10 -18.67 51.01
C ALA A 195 -0.39 -19.99 51.62
#